data_0cf50004db47c9553fb37827c200d5ec
#
_entry.id   0cf50004db47c9553fb37827c200d5ec
#
_cell.length_a   1.000
_cell.length_b   1.000
_cell.length_c   1.000
_cell.angle_alpha   90.00
_cell.angle_beta   90.00
_cell.angle_gamma   90.00
#
_symmetry.space_group_name_H-M   'P 1'
#
loop_
_entity.id
_entity.type
_entity.pdbx_description
1 polymer ?
#
loop_
_entity_poly.entity_id
_entity_poly.type
_entity_poly.pdbx_seq_one_letter_code
_entity_poly.pdbx_strand_id
1 'polypeptide(L)'
;MRNLYQGCFDLLPNYDSIFSDKVLIRENCFFGFHDLNPFDVSGKMHLCNRLQIPLRMPTKGETLEVGYWYGEHFDQWEKVGETDTWNYHKGCRLQWVDEKHCIFNISEKETLKSLLVNIETHEEKVVDWSIDTVSPDGHYATSFSYERLQKMMPGYGYLYGDADSYMSENISKNTGLFLIDLEKNERRLLLSLEQIASFEAEDGMRDTFHFVTHTSFSFDHRYISFLHRWYRGIYRRTRLIVYDTETGRMYASPTTGMVSHYAWNRKNGIIAYCSVDHVDSHVYFASPMMKEWKRCAYPQLNSDGHHHFMDDEWFLVDTYPNRWRHCQLYQVNCKTDEVVMLADVKSPKQFVSPDEQHWWKCDLHPRCDATGLWVSFDSVHTGTRSLCLMKRVNRTDG
;
A
#
# COMPACT_ATOMS: atom_id res chain seq x y z
N MET A 1 -1.62 25.65 -18.44
CA MET A 1 -1.87 25.76 -16.98
C MET A 1 -0.77 25.15 -16.10
N ARG A 2 -0.08 24.04 -16.50
CA ARG A 2 1.02 23.42 -15.71
C ARG A 2 2.21 24.37 -15.44
N ASN A 3 2.61 25.21 -16.39
CA ASN A 3 3.76 26.11 -16.22
C ASN A 3 3.54 27.27 -15.24
N LEU A 4 2.30 27.70 -15.00
CA LEU A 4 1.97 28.73 -14.02
C LEU A 4 2.08 28.21 -12.58
N TYR A 5 1.68 26.97 -12.34
CA TYR A 5 1.82 26.35 -11.01
C TYR A 5 3.29 26.10 -10.65
N GLN A 6 4.13 25.68 -11.59
CA GLN A 6 5.55 25.44 -11.36
C GLN A 6 6.28 26.71 -10.88
N GLY A 7 6.00 27.87 -11.49
CA GLY A 7 6.58 29.16 -11.08
C GLY A 7 6.13 29.65 -9.69
N CYS A 8 4.91 29.30 -9.27
CA CYS A 8 4.42 29.68 -7.93
C CYS A 8 5.14 28.94 -6.80
N PHE A 9 5.59 27.70 -6.99
CA PHE A 9 6.31 26.95 -5.96
C PHE A 9 7.68 27.52 -5.62
N ASP A 10 8.34 28.23 -6.56
CA ASP A 10 9.65 28.87 -6.30
C ASP A 10 9.54 30.11 -5.43
N LEU A 11 8.35 30.70 -5.33
CA LEU A 11 8.05 31.88 -4.52
C LEU A 11 7.53 31.55 -3.11
N LEU A 12 7.28 30.30 -2.81
CA LEU A 12 6.72 29.88 -1.51
C LEU A 12 7.82 29.83 -0.44
N PRO A 13 7.48 30.16 0.81
CA PRO A 13 8.41 30.00 1.93
C PRO A 13 8.96 28.58 1.96
N ASN A 14 10.28 28.47 2.03
CA ASN A 14 10.97 27.21 2.15
C ASN A 14 11.33 27.01 3.63
N TYR A 15 10.57 26.18 4.34
CA TYR A 15 10.88 25.82 5.70
C TYR A 15 11.35 24.35 5.75
N ASP A 16 12.12 24.02 6.78
CA ASP A 16 12.67 22.68 6.96
C ASP A 16 11.61 21.69 7.47
N SER A 17 11.89 20.40 7.30
CA SER A 17 11.06 19.35 7.88
C SER A 17 11.14 19.39 9.41
N ILE A 18 9.98 19.14 10.04
CA ILE A 18 9.83 19.13 11.50
C ILE A 18 9.37 17.73 11.91
N PHE A 19 9.96 17.21 12.98
CA PHE A 19 9.62 15.91 13.55
C PHE A 19 9.35 16.04 15.04
N SER A 20 8.37 15.27 15.54
CA SER A 20 8.06 15.23 16.98
C SER A 20 9.17 14.59 17.81
N ASP A 21 9.91 13.66 17.20
CA ASP A 21 10.96 12.87 17.83
C ASP A 21 12.15 12.72 16.88
N LYS A 22 13.28 12.16 17.39
CA LYS A 22 14.48 11.89 16.59
C LYS A 22 14.17 10.86 15.49
N VAL A 23 14.59 11.18 14.27
CA VAL A 23 14.42 10.33 13.08
C VAL A 23 15.75 9.72 12.67
N LEU A 24 15.76 8.41 12.46
CA LEU A 24 16.86 7.69 11.80
C LEU A 24 16.55 7.65 10.31
N ILE A 25 17.56 7.88 9.47
CA ILE A 25 17.41 7.98 8.02
C ILE A 25 18.27 6.92 7.34
N ARG A 26 17.69 6.21 6.36
CA ARG A 26 18.39 5.27 5.48
C ARG A 26 18.18 5.74 4.04
N GLU A 27 19.19 6.41 3.50
CA GLU A 27 19.15 7.01 2.15
C GLU A 27 19.13 5.95 1.06
N ASN A 28 18.54 6.29 -0.09
CA ASN A 28 18.34 5.40 -1.24
C ASN A 28 17.56 4.13 -0.88
N CYS A 29 16.71 4.22 0.13
CA CYS A 29 15.90 3.14 0.67
C CYS A 29 14.43 3.53 0.69
N PHE A 30 13.54 2.56 0.50
CA PHE A 30 12.11 2.71 0.70
C PHE A 30 11.48 1.33 0.94
N PHE A 31 10.30 1.32 1.53
CA PHE A 31 9.57 0.06 1.66
C PHE A 31 8.53 -0.11 0.56
N GLY A 32 7.78 0.92 0.26
CA GLY A 32 6.72 0.89 -0.73
C GLY A 32 5.36 1.21 -0.15
N PHE A 33 4.31 0.43 -0.45
CA PHE A 33 2.94 0.79 -0.13
C PHE A 33 2.58 0.55 1.34
N HIS A 34 1.60 1.31 1.86
CA HIS A 34 1.23 1.36 3.28
C HIS A 34 0.50 0.12 3.80
N ASP A 35 -0.03 -0.72 2.90
CA ASP A 35 -0.90 -1.86 3.20
C ASP A 35 -0.17 -3.08 3.77
N LEU A 36 1.16 -3.08 3.77
CA LEU A 36 2.01 -4.12 4.32
C LEU A 36 2.81 -3.60 5.53
N ASN A 37 3.08 -4.48 6.49
CA ASN A 37 3.95 -4.15 7.61
C ASN A 37 5.38 -4.64 7.35
N PRO A 38 6.39 -3.73 7.32
CA PRO A 38 7.79 -4.10 7.12
C PRO A 38 8.46 -4.64 8.38
N PHE A 39 7.94 -4.34 9.57
CA PHE A 39 8.52 -4.83 10.81
C PHE A 39 8.23 -6.32 11.00
N ASP A 40 9.23 -7.05 11.47
CA ASP A 40 9.02 -8.39 11.98
C ASP A 40 8.19 -8.37 13.28
N VAL A 41 7.72 -9.52 13.73
CA VAL A 41 6.87 -9.62 14.94
C VAL A 41 7.56 -9.12 16.21
N SER A 42 8.90 -9.15 16.26
CA SER A 42 9.70 -8.66 17.39
C SER A 42 9.97 -7.17 17.36
N GLY A 43 9.72 -6.49 16.22
CA GLY A 43 10.05 -5.08 16.01
C GLY A 43 11.55 -4.78 15.89
N LYS A 44 12.39 -5.81 15.66
CA LYS A 44 13.85 -5.67 15.58
C LYS A 44 14.41 -5.66 14.18
N MET A 45 13.63 -6.12 13.20
CA MET A 45 13.97 -6.11 11.79
C MET A 45 12.95 -5.31 11.00
N HIS A 46 13.43 -4.61 9.97
CA HIS A 46 12.59 -3.82 9.07
C HIS A 46 12.95 -4.13 7.62
N LEU A 47 12.05 -4.78 6.89
CA LEU A 47 12.21 -5.04 5.45
C LEU A 47 12.35 -3.76 4.66
N CYS A 48 13.17 -3.77 3.63
CA CYS A 48 13.44 -2.58 2.84
C CYS A 48 13.91 -2.91 1.42
N ASN A 49 13.61 -2.02 0.50
CA ASN A 49 14.14 -1.99 -0.86
C ASN A 49 15.24 -0.93 -0.94
N ARG A 50 16.41 -1.27 -1.51
CA ARG A 50 17.49 -0.31 -1.78
C ARG A 50 17.59 -0.03 -3.28
N LEU A 51 17.53 1.27 -3.61
CA LEU A 51 17.60 1.76 -4.98
C LEU A 51 19.02 1.65 -5.53
N GLN A 52 19.14 1.12 -6.75
CA GLN A 52 20.41 0.99 -7.49
C GLN A 52 20.49 1.94 -8.69
N ILE A 53 19.42 2.67 -8.97
CA ILE A 53 19.32 3.59 -10.10
C ILE A 53 19.06 5.03 -9.62
N PRO A 54 19.45 6.06 -10.40
CA PRO A 54 19.08 7.44 -10.12
C PRO A 54 17.58 7.66 -10.28
N LEU A 55 17.08 8.85 -9.89
CA LEU A 55 15.66 9.21 -9.97
C LEU A 55 15.19 9.27 -11.45
N ARG A 56 14.66 8.18 -11.92
CA ARG A 56 13.98 7.98 -13.21
C ARG A 56 13.15 6.70 -13.15
N MET A 57 12.29 6.49 -14.13
CA MET A 57 11.59 5.20 -14.23
C MET A 57 12.57 4.07 -14.51
N PRO A 58 12.37 2.89 -13.87
CA PRO A 58 13.17 1.71 -14.19
C PRO A 58 12.90 1.20 -15.60
N THR A 59 13.88 0.52 -16.17
CA THR A 59 13.75 -0.27 -17.39
C THR A 59 13.86 -1.76 -17.05
N LYS A 60 13.44 -2.65 -17.98
CA LYS A 60 13.55 -4.10 -17.76
C LYS A 60 15.01 -4.50 -17.44
N GLY A 61 15.18 -5.38 -16.46
CA GLY A 61 16.47 -5.85 -15.97
C GLY A 61 17.17 -4.94 -14.96
N GLU A 62 16.61 -3.77 -14.64
CA GLU A 62 17.16 -2.90 -13.59
C GLU A 62 16.61 -3.30 -12.21
N THR A 63 17.52 -3.76 -11.35
CA THR A 63 17.18 -4.38 -10.08
C THR A 63 17.08 -3.40 -8.90
N LEU A 64 16.30 -3.78 -7.90
CA LEU A 64 16.42 -3.35 -6.50
C LEU A 64 17.18 -4.41 -5.71
N GLU A 65 17.97 -4.00 -4.73
CA GLU A 65 18.32 -4.90 -3.63
C GLU A 65 17.15 -5.02 -2.65
N VAL A 66 16.88 -6.24 -2.22
CA VAL A 66 15.85 -6.58 -1.24
C VAL A 66 16.53 -7.12 0.00
N GLY A 67 16.14 -6.66 1.18
CA GLY A 67 16.71 -7.11 2.44
C GLY A 67 16.03 -6.46 3.64
N TYR A 68 16.75 -6.44 4.76
CA TYR A 68 16.25 -5.83 6.00
C TYR A 68 17.32 -5.08 6.77
N TRP A 69 16.88 -4.04 7.45
CA TRP A 69 17.64 -3.32 8.46
C TRP A 69 17.38 -3.94 9.83
N TYR A 70 18.42 -4.08 10.66
CA TYR A 70 18.35 -4.62 12.01
C TYR A 70 19.34 -3.91 12.95
N GLY A 71 19.44 -4.38 14.21
CA GLY A 71 20.20 -3.74 15.26
C GLY A 71 19.38 -2.72 16.06
N GLU A 72 19.94 -2.22 17.16
CA GLU A 72 19.25 -1.30 18.09
C GLU A 72 18.74 -0.01 17.41
N HIS A 73 19.47 0.42 16.37
CA HIS A 73 19.18 1.62 15.62
C HIS A 73 18.87 1.33 14.14
N PHE A 74 18.56 0.09 13.77
CA PHE A 74 18.36 -0.33 12.37
C PHE A 74 19.50 0.12 11.46
N ASP A 75 20.75 -0.03 11.91
CA ASP A 75 21.98 0.45 11.26
C ASP A 75 22.80 -0.65 10.59
N GLN A 76 22.40 -1.90 10.75
CA GLN A 76 22.97 -3.06 10.08
C GLN A 76 22.04 -3.50 8.95
N TRP A 77 22.62 -3.81 7.79
CA TRP A 77 21.89 -4.24 6.60
C TRP A 77 22.23 -5.67 6.25
N GLU A 78 21.19 -6.48 6.03
CA GLU A 78 21.32 -7.82 5.46
C GLU A 78 20.57 -7.89 4.14
N LYS A 79 21.28 -8.27 3.06
CA LYS A 79 20.70 -8.47 1.74
C LYS A 79 20.11 -9.87 1.64
N VAL A 80 18.86 -9.96 1.22
CA VAL A 80 18.12 -11.21 1.01
C VAL A 80 18.09 -11.60 -0.45
N GLY A 81 18.07 -10.64 -1.37
CA GLY A 81 18.00 -10.90 -2.79
C GLY A 81 18.00 -9.64 -3.64
N GLU A 82 17.67 -9.82 -4.92
CA GLU A 82 17.46 -8.75 -5.90
C GLU A 82 16.25 -9.06 -6.77
N THR A 83 15.61 -8.00 -7.29
CA THR A 83 14.52 -8.15 -8.25
C THR A 83 14.44 -6.98 -9.21
N ASP A 84 14.12 -7.25 -10.46
CA ASP A 84 13.77 -6.25 -11.48
C ASP A 84 12.26 -6.03 -11.63
N THR A 85 11.48 -6.72 -10.78
CA THR A 85 10.02 -6.61 -10.72
C THR A 85 9.62 -5.64 -9.61
N TRP A 86 9.68 -4.34 -9.91
CA TRP A 86 9.40 -3.30 -8.93
C TRP A 86 8.88 -2.01 -9.55
N ASN A 87 8.30 -1.18 -8.72
CA ASN A 87 7.96 0.21 -9.03
C ASN A 87 8.15 1.10 -7.79
N TYR A 88 8.21 2.42 -7.97
CA TYR A 88 8.42 3.37 -6.86
C TYR A 88 7.27 3.39 -5.85
N HIS A 89 6.07 3.00 -6.23
CA HIS A 89 4.89 3.16 -5.41
C HIS A 89 4.65 1.95 -4.49
N LYS A 90 4.71 0.74 -5.06
CA LYS A 90 4.43 -0.51 -4.34
C LYS A 90 5.67 -1.34 -4.02
N GLY A 91 6.85 -0.92 -4.46
CA GLY A 91 8.07 -1.74 -4.40
C GLY A 91 7.89 -3.03 -5.19
N CYS A 92 8.48 -4.10 -4.71
CA CYS A 92 8.33 -5.46 -5.23
C CYS A 92 7.34 -6.31 -4.40
N ARG A 93 6.48 -5.70 -3.61
CA ARG A 93 5.57 -6.37 -2.65
C ARG A 93 6.32 -7.22 -1.62
N LEU A 94 7.48 -6.73 -1.19
CA LEU A 94 8.27 -7.35 -0.12
C LEU A 94 7.49 -7.39 1.18
N GLN A 95 7.36 -8.57 1.79
CA GLN A 95 6.62 -8.77 3.03
C GLN A 95 7.08 -10.00 3.80
N TRP A 96 6.85 -10.00 5.11
CA TRP A 96 7.04 -11.17 5.95
C TRP A 96 5.96 -12.21 5.67
N VAL A 97 6.35 -13.48 5.68
CA VAL A 97 5.45 -14.63 5.64
C VAL A 97 5.32 -15.21 7.05
N ASP A 98 6.43 -15.31 7.75
CA ASP A 98 6.57 -15.70 9.16
C ASP A 98 7.85 -15.09 9.76
N GLU A 99 8.26 -15.55 10.93
CA GLU A 99 9.45 -15.05 11.63
C GLU A 99 10.78 -15.27 10.88
N LYS A 100 10.81 -16.19 9.92
CA LYS A 100 12.02 -16.63 9.19
C LYS A 100 11.96 -16.41 7.69
N HIS A 101 10.79 -16.16 7.14
CA HIS A 101 10.61 -16.08 5.71
C HIS A 101 10.06 -14.72 5.28
N CYS A 102 10.64 -14.17 4.24
CA CYS A 102 10.06 -13.07 3.48
C CYS A 102 9.79 -13.51 2.04
N ILE A 103 8.86 -12.82 1.38
CA ILE A 103 8.48 -13.06 -0.01
C ILE A 103 8.41 -11.73 -0.77
N PHE A 104 8.78 -11.75 -2.05
CA PHE A 104 8.70 -10.60 -2.94
C PHE A 104 8.52 -11.02 -4.39
N ASN A 105 7.99 -10.14 -5.22
CA ASN A 105 7.77 -10.42 -6.64
C ASN A 105 9.07 -10.35 -7.44
N ILE A 106 9.20 -11.25 -8.39
CA ILE A 106 10.31 -11.39 -9.34
C ILE A 106 9.75 -11.59 -10.75
N SER A 107 10.62 -11.54 -11.76
CA SER A 107 10.33 -12.03 -13.11
C SER A 107 11.19 -13.24 -13.45
N GLU A 108 10.60 -14.21 -14.09
CA GLU A 108 11.30 -15.33 -14.72
C GLU A 108 10.85 -15.46 -16.16
N LYS A 109 11.77 -15.34 -17.12
CA LYS A 109 11.45 -15.39 -18.57
C LYS A 109 10.31 -14.42 -18.94
N GLU A 110 10.39 -13.19 -18.44
CA GLU A 110 9.40 -12.11 -18.64
C GLU A 110 8.01 -12.37 -18.03
N THR A 111 7.84 -13.41 -17.24
CA THR A 111 6.59 -13.71 -16.53
C THR A 111 6.73 -13.41 -15.05
N LEU A 112 5.71 -12.80 -14.48
CA LEU A 112 5.66 -12.46 -13.05
C LEU A 112 5.54 -13.71 -12.20
N LYS A 113 6.40 -13.80 -11.19
CA LYS A 113 6.44 -14.82 -10.14
C LYS A 113 6.74 -14.18 -8.80
N SER A 114 6.94 -14.99 -7.76
CA SER A 114 7.43 -14.51 -6.46
C SER A 114 8.53 -15.43 -5.95
N LEU A 115 9.41 -14.88 -5.11
CA LEU A 115 10.49 -15.59 -4.45
C LEU A 115 10.25 -15.58 -2.94
N LEU A 116 10.10 -16.75 -2.34
CA LEU A 116 10.07 -16.98 -0.90
C LEU A 116 11.49 -17.31 -0.44
N VAL A 117 11.99 -16.58 0.54
CA VAL A 117 13.37 -16.72 1.02
C VAL A 117 13.37 -16.90 2.54
N ASN A 118 14.09 -17.93 3.01
CA ASN A 118 14.40 -18.07 4.41
C ASN A 118 15.61 -17.17 4.75
N ILE A 119 15.42 -16.21 5.66
CA ILE A 119 16.45 -15.21 5.99
C ILE A 119 17.62 -15.78 6.81
N GLU A 120 17.46 -16.94 7.45
CA GLU A 120 18.52 -17.59 8.25
C GLU A 120 19.36 -18.56 7.40
N THR A 121 18.71 -19.36 6.54
CA THR A 121 19.39 -20.42 5.76
C THR A 121 19.68 -19.99 4.33
N HIS A 122 19.08 -18.90 3.85
CA HIS A 122 19.10 -18.42 2.47
C HIS A 122 18.52 -19.44 1.46
N GLU A 123 17.69 -20.37 1.94
CA GLU A 123 16.94 -21.25 1.06
C GLU A 123 15.86 -20.48 0.33
N GLU A 124 15.75 -20.73 -0.97
CA GLU A 124 14.81 -20.07 -1.87
C GLU A 124 13.75 -21.03 -2.42
N LYS A 125 12.52 -20.57 -2.50
CA LYS A 125 11.41 -21.28 -3.18
C LYS A 125 10.69 -20.32 -4.12
N VAL A 126 10.62 -20.69 -5.39
CA VAL A 126 9.83 -19.93 -6.39
C VAL A 126 8.34 -20.27 -6.22
N VAL A 127 7.52 -19.24 -6.15
CA VAL A 127 6.06 -19.30 -6.26
C VAL A 127 5.69 -18.87 -7.68
N ASP A 128 4.92 -19.70 -8.39
CA ASP A 128 4.69 -19.58 -9.83
C ASP A 128 3.84 -18.39 -10.27
N TRP A 129 3.43 -17.54 -9.35
CA TRP A 129 2.63 -16.33 -9.58
C TRP A 129 3.13 -15.15 -8.76
N SER A 130 2.85 -13.93 -9.24
CA SER A 130 3.01 -12.71 -8.43
C SER A 130 1.99 -12.67 -7.30
N ILE A 131 2.40 -12.13 -6.15
CA ILE A 131 1.54 -11.93 -4.99
C ILE A 131 1.22 -10.45 -4.78
N ASP A 132 0.11 -10.16 -4.08
CA ASP A 132 -0.17 -8.81 -3.55
C ASP A 132 -0.04 -8.78 -2.03
N THR A 133 -0.77 -9.63 -1.29
CA THR A 133 -0.65 -9.70 0.17
C THR A 133 -0.68 -11.13 0.68
N VAL A 134 0.08 -11.41 1.73
CA VAL A 134 0.13 -12.71 2.43
C VAL A 134 -0.86 -12.70 3.60
N SER A 135 -1.51 -13.81 3.87
CA SER A 135 -2.38 -13.98 5.04
C SER A 135 -1.58 -13.92 6.33
N PRO A 136 -2.16 -13.43 7.46
CA PRO A 136 -1.47 -13.33 8.74
C PRO A 136 -0.88 -14.62 9.30
N ASP A 137 -1.38 -15.78 8.86
CA ASP A 137 -0.86 -17.10 9.21
C ASP A 137 0.23 -17.63 8.27
N GLY A 138 0.57 -16.87 7.21
CA GLY A 138 1.61 -17.23 6.25
C GLY A 138 1.24 -18.33 5.25
N HIS A 139 0.02 -18.87 5.28
CA HIS A 139 -0.36 -20.00 4.43
C HIS A 139 -0.81 -19.60 3.02
N TYR A 140 -1.46 -18.45 2.90
CA TYR A 140 -2.08 -18.01 1.66
C TYR A 140 -1.56 -16.66 1.22
N ALA A 141 -1.63 -16.40 -0.08
CA ALA A 141 -1.45 -15.07 -0.63
C ALA A 141 -2.57 -14.73 -1.61
N THR A 142 -2.92 -13.46 -1.72
CA THR A 142 -3.78 -12.96 -2.79
C THR A 142 -2.96 -12.58 -4.01
N SER A 143 -3.59 -12.64 -5.17
CA SER A 143 -3.04 -12.18 -6.44
C SER A 143 -4.15 -11.62 -7.33
N PHE A 144 -3.77 -10.80 -8.28
CA PHE A 144 -4.61 -10.30 -9.37
C PHE A 144 -3.72 -9.95 -10.57
N SER A 145 -4.29 -9.58 -11.72
CA SER A 145 -3.49 -9.22 -12.88
C SER A 145 -2.80 -7.85 -12.70
N TYR A 146 -1.49 -7.86 -12.51
CA TYR A 146 -0.64 -6.66 -12.49
C TYR A 146 -0.56 -5.99 -13.86
N GLU A 147 -0.73 -6.75 -14.96
CA GLU A 147 -0.80 -6.22 -16.31
C GLU A 147 -2.06 -5.37 -16.51
N ARG A 148 -3.23 -5.84 -16.01
CA ARG A 148 -4.46 -5.04 -15.97
C ARG A 148 -4.28 -3.77 -15.12
N LEU A 149 -3.65 -3.92 -13.96
CA LEU A 149 -3.35 -2.80 -13.08
C LEU A 149 -2.43 -1.78 -13.77
N GLN A 150 -1.34 -2.21 -14.40
CA GLN A 150 -0.41 -1.33 -15.11
C GLN A 150 -1.08 -0.57 -16.26
N LYS A 151 -1.96 -1.24 -17.01
CA LYS A 151 -2.74 -0.61 -18.09
C LYS A 151 -3.64 0.51 -17.60
N MET A 152 -4.29 0.31 -16.44
CA MET A 152 -5.31 1.23 -15.92
C MET A 152 -4.76 2.24 -14.92
N MET A 153 -3.63 1.92 -14.29
CA MET A 153 -2.90 2.76 -13.35
C MET A 153 -1.40 2.62 -13.60
N PRO A 154 -0.86 3.31 -14.63
CA PRO A 154 0.56 3.29 -14.93
C PRO A 154 1.40 3.64 -13.70
N GLY A 155 2.46 2.86 -13.43
CA GLY A 155 3.33 3.02 -12.26
C GLY A 155 2.91 2.23 -11.01
N TYR A 156 1.76 1.53 -11.06
CA TYR A 156 1.32 0.63 -9.98
C TYR A 156 1.52 -0.86 -10.27
N GLY A 157 1.65 -1.23 -11.54
CA GLY A 157 2.02 -2.56 -11.99
C GLY A 157 3.51 -2.68 -12.25
N TYR A 158 3.88 -3.66 -13.04
CA TYR A 158 5.28 -3.98 -13.38
C TYR A 158 5.53 -3.90 -14.88
N LEU A 159 6.82 -3.98 -15.28
CA LEU A 159 7.25 -3.99 -16.68
C LEU A 159 7.08 -5.36 -17.35
N TYR A 160 6.73 -6.37 -16.57
CA TYR A 160 6.52 -7.76 -16.97
C TYR A 160 5.04 -8.11 -16.90
N GLY A 161 4.60 -9.10 -17.70
CA GLY A 161 3.21 -9.47 -17.80
C GLY A 161 2.82 -10.67 -16.95
N ASP A 162 1.52 -10.77 -16.69
CA ASP A 162 0.89 -11.99 -16.17
C ASP A 162 0.57 -12.94 -17.34
N ALA A 163 0.82 -14.23 -17.18
CA ALA A 163 0.56 -15.21 -18.24
C ALA A 163 -0.92 -15.36 -18.64
N ASP A 164 -1.84 -14.88 -17.79
CA ASP A 164 -3.29 -15.09 -17.91
C ASP A 164 -4.11 -13.81 -17.63
N SER A 165 -3.61 -12.65 -18.05
CA SER A 165 -4.23 -11.36 -17.73
C SER A 165 -5.61 -11.13 -18.37
N TYR A 166 -5.94 -11.87 -19.44
CA TYR A 166 -7.19 -11.73 -20.21
C TYR A 166 -7.48 -10.27 -20.60
N MET A 167 -6.47 -9.58 -21.10
CA MET A 167 -6.47 -8.14 -21.36
C MET A 167 -7.48 -7.67 -22.43
N SER A 168 -7.95 -8.58 -23.29
CA SER A 168 -8.98 -8.30 -24.31
C SER A 168 -10.40 -8.25 -23.74
N GLU A 169 -10.63 -8.79 -22.53
CA GLU A 169 -11.94 -8.88 -21.91
C GLU A 169 -12.14 -7.74 -20.90
N ASN A 170 -13.15 -6.93 -21.07
CA ASN A 170 -13.51 -5.87 -20.11
C ASN A 170 -13.93 -6.47 -18.76
N ILE A 171 -14.80 -7.48 -18.83
CA ILE A 171 -15.29 -8.28 -17.70
C ILE A 171 -15.00 -9.73 -18.03
N SER A 172 -14.12 -10.36 -17.27
CA SER A 172 -13.67 -11.74 -17.55
C SER A 172 -14.18 -12.72 -16.50
N LYS A 173 -14.50 -13.95 -16.95
CA LYS A 173 -14.77 -15.11 -16.09
C LYS A 173 -13.50 -15.80 -15.59
N ASN A 174 -12.36 -15.49 -16.20
CA ASN A 174 -11.12 -16.24 -16.05
C ASN A 174 -10.04 -15.48 -15.27
N THR A 175 -10.26 -14.20 -14.97
CA THR A 175 -9.36 -13.38 -14.13
C THR A 175 -10.16 -12.56 -13.13
N GLY A 176 -9.50 -12.12 -12.07
CA GLY A 176 -10.10 -11.36 -10.98
C GLY A 176 -9.23 -11.39 -9.74
N LEU A 177 -9.80 -11.83 -8.62
CA LEU A 177 -9.09 -12.08 -7.37
C LEU A 177 -8.70 -13.56 -7.30
N PHE A 178 -7.40 -13.82 -7.15
CA PHE A 178 -6.86 -15.16 -6.97
C PHE A 178 -6.42 -15.39 -5.53
N LEU A 179 -6.45 -16.63 -5.10
CA LEU A 179 -5.85 -17.13 -3.86
C LEU A 179 -4.78 -18.16 -4.20
N ILE A 180 -3.61 -18.00 -3.62
CA ILE A 180 -2.44 -18.87 -3.77
C ILE A 180 -2.21 -19.60 -2.45
N ASP A 181 -2.10 -20.92 -2.48
CA ASP A 181 -1.61 -21.74 -1.39
C ASP A 181 -0.07 -21.77 -1.51
N LEU A 182 0.62 -21.12 -0.57
CA LEU A 182 2.08 -20.95 -0.64
C LEU A 182 2.84 -22.27 -0.36
N GLU A 183 2.26 -23.19 0.42
CA GLU A 183 2.87 -24.49 0.68
C GLU A 183 2.81 -25.39 -0.55
N LYS A 184 1.62 -25.50 -1.15
CA LYS A 184 1.38 -26.37 -2.32
C LYS A 184 1.84 -25.76 -3.63
N ASN A 185 2.09 -24.45 -3.67
CA ASN A 185 2.32 -23.68 -4.89
C ASN A 185 1.16 -23.86 -5.90
N GLU A 186 -0.06 -23.69 -5.42
CA GLU A 186 -1.29 -23.83 -6.20
C GLU A 186 -2.09 -22.51 -6.18
N ARG A 187 -2.60 -22.12 -7.34
CA ARG A 187 -3.45 -20.92 -7.48
C ARG A 187 -4.86 -21.29 -7.90
N ARG A 188 -5.85 -20.67 -7.27
CA ARG A 188 -7.25 -20.76 -7.71
C ARG A 188 -7.86 -19.37 -7.87
N LEU A 189 -8.76 -19.23 -8.84
CA LEU A 189 -9.61 -18.04 -8.97
C LEU A 189 -10.63 -18.05 -7.84
N LEU A 190 -10.55 -17.05 -6.96
CA LEU A 190 -11.44 -16.91 -5.82
C LEU A 190 -12.74 -16.20 -6.24
N LEU A 191 -12.61 -15.07 -6.95
CA LEU A 191 -13.70 -14.31 -7.52
C LEU A 191 -13.32 -13.83 -8.93
N SER A 192 -14.16 -14.13 -9.93
CA SER A 192 -13.97 -13.58 -11.27
C SER A 192 -14.39 -12.10 -11.34
N LEU A 193 -13.87 -11.37 -12.33
CA LEU A 193 -14.32 -9.99 -12.58
C LEU A 193 -15.82 -9.96 -12.93
N GLU A 194 -16.36 -11.01 -13.55
CA GLU A 194 -17.80 -11.13 -13.82
C GLU A 194 -18.60 -11.20 -12.51
N GLN A 195 -18.20 -12.04 -11.56
CA GLN A 195 -18.86 -12.14 -10.25
C GLN A 195 -18.76 -10.81 -9.48
N ILE A 196 -17.56 -10.20 -9.47
CA ILE A 196 -17.34 -8.92 -8.80
C ILE A 196 -18.19 -7.81 -9.42
N ALA A 197 -18.20 -7.67 -10.76
CA ALA A 197 -18.95 -6.63 -11.45
C ALA A 197 -20.48 -6.83 -11.36
N SER A 198 -20.95 -8.07 -11.25
CA SER A 198 -22.38 -8.39 -11.11
C SER A 198 -22.90 -8.20 -9.69
N PHE A 199 -22.02 -8.22 -8.69
CA PHE A 199 -22.40 -8.00 -7.30
C PHE A 199 -22.78 -6.53 -7.06
N GLU A 200 -24.03 -6.26 -6.65
CA GLU A 200 -24.56 -4.90 -6.46
C GLU A 200 -24.15 -3.97 -7.61
N ALA A 201 -24.47 -4.39 -8.84
CA ALA A 201 -24.03 -3.71 -10.04
C ALA A 201 -24.59 -2.29 -10.15
N GLU A 202 -23.73 -1.32 -10.45
CA GLU A 202 -24.08 0.08 -10.69
C GLU A 202 -24.24 0.37 -12.20
N ASP A 203 -24.98 1.43 -12.52
CA ASP A 203 -25.08 1.92 -13.90
C ASP A 203 -23.70 2.29 -14.47
N GLY A 204 -23.43 1.82 -15.68
CA GLY A 204 -22.15 2.06 -16.37
C GLY A 204 -21.05 1.04 -16.09
N MET A 205 -21.33 -0.03 -15.32
CA MET A 205 -20.38 -1.13 -15.14
C MET A 205 -20.29 -2.08 -16.35
N ARG A 206 -21.40 -2.27 -17.11
CA ARG A 206 -21.50 -3.36 -18.09
C ARG A 206 -20.50 -3.33 -19.23
N ASP A 207 -20.13 -2.16 -19.73
CA ASP A 207 -19.35 -1.99 -20.96
C ASP A 207 -17.97 -1.36 -20.70
N THR A 208 -17.47 -1.46 -19.49
CA THR A 208 -16.22 -0.83 -19.07
C THR A 208 -15.19 -1.85 -18.60
N PHE A 209 -13.92 -1.45 -18.59
CA PHE A 209 -12.84 -2.30 -18.16
C PHE A 209 -12.76 -2.33 -16.63
N HIS A 210 -12.81 -3.54 -16.06
CA HIS A 210 -12.75 -3.78 -14.62
C HIS A 210 -11.40 -4.31 -14.18
N PHE A 211 -10.99 -3.95 -12.95
CA PHE A 211 -9.79 -4.48 -12.33
C PHE A 211 -9.89 -4.47 -10.80
N VAL A 212 -9.08 -5.31 -10.18
CA VAL A 212 -8.92 -5.45 -8.73
C VAL A 212 -7.55 -4.92 -8.34
N THR A 213 -7.45 -4.33 -7.17
CA THR A 213 -6.19 -3.86 -6.60
C THR A 213 -6.32 -3.68 -5.08
N HIS A 214 -5.19 -3.48 -4.38
CA HIS A 214 -5.14 -3.22 -2.94
C HIS A 214 -5.87 -4.31 -2.15
N THR A 215 -5.40 -5.55 -2.28
CA THR A 215 -5.95 -6.64 -1.48
C THR A 215 -5.37 -6.61 -0.07
N SER A 216 -6.15 -7.06 0.91
CA SER A 216 -5.70 -7.21 2.28
C SER A 216 -6.50 -8.28 3.00
N PHE A 217 -5.86 -9.05 3.87
CA PHE A 217 -6.55 -9.94 4.80
C PHE A 217 -6.93 -9.20 6.08
N SER A 218 -8.05 -9.62 6.71
CA SER A 218 -8.31 -9.30 8.11
C SER A 218 -7.33 -10.04 9.03
N PHE A 219 -7.17 -9.58 10.27
CA PHE A 219 -6.22 -10.19 11.21
C PHE A 219 -6.56 -11.65 11.59
N ASP A 220 -7.83 -12.01 11.56
CA ASP A 220 -8.31 -13.39 11.78
C ASP A 220 -8.34 -14.24 10.51
N HIS A 221 -7.78 -13.70 9.39
CA HIS A 221 -7.70 -14.28 8.04
C HIS A 221 -9.03 -14.74 7.41
N ARG A 222 -10.13 -14.49 8.08
CA ARG A 222 -11.47 -14.86 7.58
C ARG A 222 -11.90 -14.00 6.39
N TYR A 223 -11.55 -12.70 6.41
CA TYR A 223 -12.00 -11.76 5.39
C TYR A 223 -10.86 -11.36 4.46
N ILE A 224 -11.18 -11.24 3.17
CA ILE A 224 -10.31 -10.65 2.17
C ILE A 224 -10.99 -9.40 1.63
N SER A 225 -10.36 -8.25 1.78
CA SER A 225 -10.82 -6.99 1.21
C SER A 225 -10.03 -6.61 -0.03
N PHE A 226 -10.64 -5.84 -0.91
CA PHE A 226 -9.99 -5.35 -2.11
C PHE A 226 -10.73 -4.14 -2.68
N LEU A 227 -10.02 -3.32 -3.46
CA LEU A 227 -10.64 -2.26 -4.24
C LEU A 227 -11.04 -2.80 -5.62
N HIS A 228 -12.34 -2.77 -5.90
CA HIS A 228 -12.89 -3.00 -7.21
C HIS A 228 -12.99 -1.66 -7.94
N ARG A 229 -12.38 -1.57 -9.12
CA ARG A 229 -12.29 -0.35 -9.92
C ARG A 229 -12.79 -0.55 -11.33
N TRP A 230 -13.46 0.50 -11.86
CA TRP A 230 -13.93 0.57 -13.25
C TRP A 230 -13.97 2.03 -13.70
N TYR A 231 -14.28 2.27 -14.97
CA TYR A 231 -14.39 3.62 -15.50
C TYR A 231 -15.84 3.91 -15.93
N ARG A 232 -16.31 5.10 -15.58
CA ARG A 232 -17.56 5.68 -16.13
C ARG A 232 -17.18 6.90 -16.95
N GLY A 233 -17.09 6.73 -18.27
CA GLY A 233 -16.45 7.71 -19.13
C GLY A 233 -14.98 7.88 -18.78
N ILE A 234 -14.56 9.09 -18.46
CA ILE A 234 -13.17 9.40 -18.04
C ILE A 234 -12.95 9.29 -16.53
N TYR A 235 -14.01 9.07 -15.74
CA TYR A 235 -13.92 9.03 -14.29
C TYR A 235 -13.72 7.61 -13.78
N ARG A 236 -12.64 7.41 -13.06
CA ARG A 236 -12.39 6.15 -12.32
C ARG A 236 -13.33 6.07 -11.12
N ARG A 237 -14.10 5.01 -11.06
CA ARG A 237 -14.96 4.66 -9.93
C ARG A 237 -14.27 3.58 -9.11
N THR A 238 -14.46 3.63 -7.80
CA THR A 238 -13.87 2.66 -6.87
C THR A 238 -14.84 2.36 -5.75
N ARG A 239 -14.95 1.08 -5.38
CA ARG A 239 -15.62 0.64 -4.16
C ARG A 239 -14.74 -0.35 -3.40
N LEU A 240 -14.83 -0.37 -2.09
CA LEU A 240 -14.24 -1.37 -1.25
C LEU A 240 -15.19 -2.56 -1.15
N ILE A 241 -14.68 -3.76 -1.43
CA ILE A 241 -15.41 -5.02 -1.26
C ILE A 241 -14.68 -5.84 -0.19
N VAL A 242 -15.45 -6.48 0.67
CA VAL A 242 -15.00 -7.48 1.63
C VAL A 242 -15.64 -8.81 1.27
N TYR A 243 -14.82 -9.84 1.12
CA TYR A 243 -15.23 -11.22 0.87
C TYR A 243 -15.03 -12.06 2.14
N ASP A 244 -16.07 -12.74 2.59
CA ASP A 244 -16.03 -13.68 3.72
C ASP A 244 -15.68 -15.07 3.17
N THR A 245 -14.51 -15.58 3.51
CA THR A 245 -13.98 -16.85 2.98
C THR A 245 -14.73 -18.09 3.52
N GLU A 246 -15.38 -17.97 4.68
CA GLU A 246 -16.17 -19.07 5.26
C GLU A 246 -17.56 -19.20 4.63
N THR A 247 -18.20 -18.05 4.36
CA THR A 247 -19.60 -18.05 3.85
C THR A 247 -19.71 -17.82 2.35
N GLY A 248 -18.63 -17.37 1.70
CA GLY A 248 -18.64 -16.98 0.29
C GLY A 248 -19.39 -15.68 -0.01
N ARG A 249 -19.76 -14.91 1.01
CA ARG A 249 -20.51 -13.65 0.84
C ARG A 249 -19.57 -12.47 0.57
N MET A 250 -20.05 -11.54 -0.24
CA MET A 250 -19.43 -10.24 -0.45
C MET A 250 -20.23 -9.14 0.27
N TYR A 251 -19.52 -8.09 0.70
CA TYR A 251 -20.07 -6.87 1.27
C TYR A 251 -19.41 -5.68 0.56
N ALA A 252 -20.18 -4.70 0.12
CA ALA A 252 -19.68 -3.48 -0.47
C ALA A 252 -19.79 -2.31 0.51
N SER A 253 -18.82 -1.39 0.47
CA SER A 253 -18.87 -0.15 1.23
C SER A 253 -20.00 0.75 0.70
N PRO A 254 -20.71 1.50 1.60
CA PRO A 254 -21.79 2.42 1.20
C PRO A 254 -21.23 3.71 0.58
N THR A 255 -20.22 3.59 -0.29
CA THR A 255 -19.50 4.72 -0.86
C THR A 255 -20.11 5.18 -2.18
N THR A 256 -19.96 6.48 -2.48
CA THR A 256 -20.48 7.10 -3.69
C THR A 256 -19.45 7.11 -4.83
N GLY A 257 -18.73 5.98 -4.98
CA GLY A 257 -17.82 5.69 -6.10
C GLY A 257 -16.39 6.21 -5.95
N MET A 258 -15.99 6.60 -4.74
CA MET A 258 -14.60 6.90 -4.42
C MET A 258 -14.18 6.20 -3.12
N VAL A 259 -13.19 5.34 -3.21
CA VAL A 259 -12.38 4.82 -2.09
C VAL A 259 -10.93 4.91 -2.54
N SER A 260 -10.12 5.62 -1.78
CA SER A 260 -8.70 5.81 -2.10
C SER A 260 -7.84 4.73 -1.43
N HIS A 261 -7.83 4.71 -0.11
CA HIS A 261 -7.01 3.82 0.71
C HIS A 261 -7.81 3.31 1.90
N TYR A 262 -7.38 2.18 2.46
CA TYR A 262 -8.01 1.61 3.65
C TYR A 262 -7.02 0.74 4.44
N ALA A 263 -7.36 0.44 5.69
CA ALA A 263 -6.63 -0.49 6.55
C ALA A 263 -7.56 -1.19 7.54
N TRP A 264 -7.19 -2.42 7.93
CA TRP A 264 -7.85 -3.19 8.98
C TRP A 264 -7.26 -2.90 10.36
N ASN A 265 -8.09 -2.88 11.41
CA ASN A 265 -7.63 -3.06 12.77
C ASN A 265 -7.75 -4.53 13.21
N ARG A 266 -7.22 -4.86 14.40
CA ARG A 266 -7.20 -6.24 14.93
C ARG A 266 -8.58 -6.81 15.26
N LYS A 267 -9.62 -5.96 15.37
CA LYS A 267 -11.03 -6.33 15.62
C LYS A 267 -11.90 -6.33 14.37
N ASN A 268 -11.28 -6.42 13.20
CA ASN A 268 -11.97 -6.39 11.91
C ASN A 268 -12.76 -5.10 11.64
N GLY A 269 -12.41 -3.99 12.29
CA GLY A 269 -12.84 -2.67 11.88
C GLY A 269 -11.97 -2.18 10.71
N ILE A 270 -12.51 -1.31 9.89
CA ILE A 270 -11.83 -0.78 8.70
C ILE A 270 -11.84 0.75 8.77
N ILE A 271 -10.69 1.38 8.60
CA ILE A 271 -10.58 2.81 8.28
C ILE A 271 -10.36 2.97 6.78
N ALA A 272 -11.05 3.91 6.15
CA ALA A 272 -10.84 4.23 4.74
C ALA A 272 -10.96 5.73 4.48
N TYR A 273 -10.18 6.26 3.53
CA TYR A 273 -10.50 7.54 2.93
C TYR A 273 -11.43 7.31 1.75
N CYS A 274 -12.66 7.78 1.89
CA CYS A 274 -13.71 7.48 0.92
C CYS A 274 -14.82 8.55 0.94
N SER A 275 -15.65 8.52 -0.10
CA SER A 275 -16.82 9.37 -0.24
C SER A 275 -18.06 8.63 0.26
N VAL A 276 -18.62 9.05 1.39
CA VAL A 276 -19.92 8.59 1.89
C VAL A 276 -20.87 9.79 1.95
N ASP A 277 -22.09 9.65 1.43
CA ASP A 277 -23.05 10.73 1.29
C ASP A 277 -22.46 11.97 0.58
N HIS A 278 -21.65 11.72 -0.47
CA HIS A 278 -20.94 12.74 -1.27
C HIS A 278 -19.94 13.62 -0.48
N VAL A 279 -19.48 13.16 0.68
CA VAL A 279 -18.45 13.83 1.50
C VAL A 279 -17.22 12.95 1.59
N ASP A 280 -16.10 13.46 1.07
CA ASP A 280 -14.81 12.80 1.16
C ASP A 280 -14.24 12.98 2.57
N SER A 281 -13.88 11.88 3.23
CA SER A 281 -13.37 11.91 4.60
C SER A 281 -12.72 10.59 5.01
N HIS A 282 -12.03 10.57 6.14
CA HIS A 282 -11.64 9.34 6.82
C HIS A 282 -12.89 8.74 7.48
N VAL A 283 -13.29 7.55 7.05
CA VAL A 283 -14.49 6.85 7.55
C VAL A 283 -14.09 5.55 8.22
N TYR A 284 -14.48 5.39 9.48
CA TYR A 284 -14.32 4.16 10.22
C TYR A 284 -15.59 3.31 10.12
N PHE A 285 -15.45 2.09 9.65
CA PHE A 285 -16.47 1.05 9.61
C PHE A 285 -16.22 0.08 10.77
N ALA A 286 -17.24 -0.11 11.62
CA ALA A 286 -17.11 -0.92 12.85
C ALA A 286 -17.01 -2.43 12.59
N SER A 287 -17.35 -2.89 11.39
CA SER A 287 -17.35 -4.31 11.02
C SER A 287 -17.06 -4.52 9.53
N PRO A 288 -16.69 -5.76 9.12
CA PRO A 288 -16.49 -6.15 7.72
C PRO A 288 -17.70 -5.91 6.82
N MET A 289 -18.90 -5.90 7.38
CA MET A 289 -20.14 -5.66 6.64
C MET A 289 -20.36 -4.18 6.28
N MET A 290 -19.58 -3.26 6.87
CA MET A 290 -19.54 -1.82 6.60
C MET A 290 -20.90 -1.08 6.70
N LYS A 291 -21.86 -1.64 7.45
CA LYS A 291 -23.20 -1.05 7.62
C LYS A 291 -23.22 0.13 8.60
N GLU A 292 -22.39 0.05 9.65
CA GLU A 292 -22.24 1.09 10.65
C GLU A 292 -20.91 1.79 10.45
N TRP A 293 -20.95 3.12 10.35
CA TRP A 293 -19.77 3.92 10.11
C TRP A 293 -19.84 5.30 10.77
N LYS A 294 -18.67 5.90 10.95
CA LYS A 294 -18.53 7.29 11.39
C LYS A 294 -17.36 7.97 10.66
N ARG A 295 -17.43 9.30 10.50
CA ARG A 295 -16.27 10.10 10.06
C ARG A 295 -15.33 10.30 11.24
N CYS A 296 -14.03 10.13 10.98
CA CYS A 296 -12.97 10.35 11.97
C CYS A 296 -12.27 11.69 11.71
N ALA A 297 -12.06 12.47 12.78
CA ALA A 297 -11.35 13.75 12.75
C ALA A 297 -11.87 14.76 11.70
N TYR A 298 -13.11 14.66 11.28
CA TYR A 298 -13.74 15.54 10.30
C TYR A 298 -14.40 16.75 11.00
N PRO A 299 -14.27 17.99 10.46
CA PRO A 299 -13.52 18.39 9.26
C PRO A 299 -12.05 18.75 9.51
N GLN A 300 -11.52 18.51 10.70
CA GLN A 300 -10.19 18.94 11.14
C GLN A 300 -9.08 18.32 10.26
N LEU A 301 -9.20 17.04 9.91
CA LEU A 301 -8.32 16.31 9.00
C LEU A 301 -9.16 15.80 7.84
N ASN A 302 -9.03 16.43 6.68
CA ASN A 302 -9.83 16.10 5.48
C ASN A 302 -8.96 15.95 4.22
N SER A 303 -7.68 15.67 4.37
CA SER A 303 -6.79 15.33 3.26
C SER A 303 -6.77 13.83 3.06
N ASP A 304 -6.84 13.37 1.82
CA ASP A 304 -6.58 11.95 1.49
C ASP A 304 -5.19 11.55 2.00
N GLY A 305 -5.06 10.32 2.44
CA GLY A 305 -3.83 9.77 3.00
C GLY A 305 -3.88 8.25 3.18
N HIS A 306 -2.76 7.71 3.63
CA HIS A 306 -2.50 6.28 3.74
C HIS A 306 -2.57 5.84 5.20
N HIS A 307 -3.49 4.93 5.49
CA HIS A 307 -3.78 4.49 6.85
C HIS A 307 -2.95 3.26 7.25
N HIS A 308 -2.55 3.22 8.53
CA HIS A 308 -2.00 2.04 9.17
C HIS A 308 -2.41 2.03 10.65
N PHE A 309 -3.11 0.99 11.11
CA PHE A 309 -3.50 0.89 12.52
C PHE A 309 -2.29 0.56 13.41
N MET A 310 -2.17 1.30 14.51
CA MET A 310 -1.20 1.07 15.58
C MET A 310 -1.75 0.06 16.59
N ASP A 311 -3.03 0.22 16.89
CA ASP A 311 -3.83 -0.67 17.75
C ASP A 311 -5.29 -0.66 17.29
N ASP A 312 -6.25 -1.01 18.13
CA ASP A 312 -7.67 -1.07 17.77
C ASP A 312 -8.34 0.30 17.62
N GLU A 313 -7.71 1.37 18.09
CA GLU A 313 -8.30 2.72 18.18
C GLU A 313 -7.46 3.79 17.48
N TRP A 314 -6.14 3.64 17.52
CA TRP A 314 -5.21 4.60 16.94
C TRP A 314 -4.70 4.12 15.58
N PHE A 315 -4.70 5.01 14.61
CA PHE A 315 -4.08 4.79 13.32
C PHE A 315 -3.15 5.93 12.92
N LEU A 316 -2.13 5.59 12.15
CA LEU A 316 -1.27 6.53 11.44
C LEU A 316 -1.94 6.91 10.13
N VAL A 317 -1.75 8.15 9.72
CA VAL A 317 -2.14 8.62 8.38
C VAL A 317 -1.24 9.75 7.93
N ASP A 318 -0.85 9.73 6.66
CA ASP A 318 -0.15 10.82 6.01
C ASP A 318 -1.10 11.73 5.24
N THR A 319 -0.55 12.78 4.64
CA THR A 319 -1.24 13.63 3.66
C THR A 319 -0.44 13.71 2.37
N TYR A 320 -1.11 14.01 1.26
CA TYR A 320 -0.40 14.43 0.06
C TYR A 320 0.26 15.80 0.27
N PRO A 321 1.30 16.14 -0.55
CA PRO A 321 1.98 17.41 -0.43
C PRO A 321 1.02 18.59 -0.59
N ASN A 322 1.03 19.49 0.40
CA ASN A 322 0.30 20.74 0.36
C ASN A 322 0.91 21.73 -0.66
N ARG A 323 0.36 22.95 -0.75
CA ARG A 323 0.85 24.00 -1.69
C ARG A 323 2.31 24.43 -1.42
N TRP A 324 2.84 24.21 -0.23
CA TRP A 324 4.23 24.48 0.14
C TRP A 324 5.14 23.26 -0.01
N ARG A 325 4.62 22.17 -0.59
CA ARG A 325 5.33 20.93 -0.79
C ARG A 325 5.70 20.22 0.51
N HIS A 326 4.84 20.26 1.51
CA HIS A 326 4.96 19.51 2.74
C HIS A 326 3.87 18.44 2.83
N CYS A 327 4.27 17.23 3.20
CA CYS A 327 3.41 16.13 3.61
C CYS A 327 3.40 16.08 5.13
N GLN A 328 2.27 15.79 5.72
CA GLN A 328 2.15 15.67 7.16
C GLN A 328 1.86 14.23 7.55
N LEU A 329 2.40 13.83 8.69
CA LEU A 329 2.17 12.53 9.30
C LEU A 329 1.45 12.74 10.63
N TYR A 330 0.33 12.06 10.79
CA TYR A 330 -0.50 12.12 11.98
C TYR A 330 -0.73 10.75 12.60
N GLN A 331 -0.95 10.72 13.91
CA GLN A 331 -1.71 9.67 14.59
C GLN A 331 -3.09 10.19 14.93
N VAL A 332 -4.10 9.36 14.75
CA VAL A 332 -5.51 9.72 14.92
C VAL A 332 -6.20 8.64 15.74
N ASN A 333 -6.98 9.06 16.75
CA ASN A 333 -7.85 8.13 17.47
C ASN A 333 -9.22 8.06 16.79
N CYS A 334 -9.59 6.87 16.31
CA CYS A 334 -10.86 6.69 15.60
C CYS A 334 -12.10 6.77 16.50
N LYS A 335 -11.97 6.77 17.84
CA LYS A 335 -13.09 6.92 18.77
C LYS A 335 -13.27 8.34 19.26
N THR A 336 -12.18 9.00 19.66
CA THR A 336 -12.22 10.33 20.30
C THR A 336 -12.03 11.47 19.29
N ASP A 337 -11.64 11.17 18.04
CA ASP A 337 -11.26 12.14 17.01
C ASP A 337 -10.03 12.99 17.39
N GLU A 338 -9.22 12.54 18.35
CA GLU A 338 -7.95 13.18 18.69
C GLU A 338 -6.95 13.03 17.54
N VAL A 339 -6.27 14.13 17.20
CA VAL A 339 -5.29 14.21 16.12
C VAL A 339 -3.98 14.77 16.68
N VAL A 340 -2.89 14.03 16.49
CA VAL A 340 -1.54 14.45 16.89
C VAL A 340 -0.61 14.40 15.68
N MET A 341 0.02 15.52 15.35
CA MET A 341 1.00 15.60 14.28
C MET A 341 2.34 15.02 14.76
N LEU A 342 2.88 14.07 14.02
CA LEU A 342 4.16 13.42 14.27
C LEU A 342 5.29 14.02 13.42
N ALA A 343 4.98 14.44 12.20
CA ALA A 343 5.95 15.06 11.31
C ALA A 343 5.28 15.99 10.28
N ASP A 344 6.01 17.02 9.87
CA ASP A 344 5.73 17.86 8.72
C ASP A 344 6.96 17.82 7.80
N VAL A 345 6.85 17.14 6.66
CA VAL A 345 7.98 16.66 5.89
C VAL A 345 8.00 17.28 4.50
N LYS A 346 9.11 17.93 4.18
CA LYS A 346 9.34 18.56 2.88
C LYS A 346 9.43 17.51 1.75
N SER A 347 8.72 17.76 0.66
CA SER A 347 8.76 16.97 -0.58
C SER A 347 9.30 17.84 -1.74
N PRO A 348 10.62 17.81 -2.03
CA PRO A 348 11.23 18.64 -3.06
C PRO A 348 10.60 18.45 -4.45
N LYS A 349 10.68 19.47 -5.31
CA LYS A 349 10.04 19.51 -6.64
C LYS A 349 10.45 18.37 -7.55
N GLN A 350 11.70 17.91 -7.47
CA GLN A 350 12.21 16.82 -8.31
C GLN A 350 11.42 15.51 -8.14
N PHE A 351 10.70 15.36 -7.01
CA PHE A 351 9.84 14.21 -6.72
C PHE A 351 8.37 14.43 -7.11
N VAL A 352 8.07 15.46 -7.87
CA VAL A 352 6.77 15.62 -8.52
C VAL A 352 6.78 14.80 -9.81
N SER A 353 5.90 13.81 -9.91
CA SER A 353 5.74 13.06 -11.16
C SER A 353 5.19 13.99 -12.24
N PRO A 354 5.91 14.17 -13.37
CA PRO A 354 5.49 15.12 -14.42
C PRO A 354 4.21 14.69 -15.15
N ASP A 355 3.95 13.39 -15.22
CA ASP A 355 2.79 12.78 -15.85
C ASP A 355 2.53 11.37 -15.30
N GLU A 356 1.53 10.68 -15.82
CA GLU A 356 1.15 9.34 -15.38
C GLU A 356 2.16 8.24 -15.75
N GLN A 357 3.04 8.48 -16.70
CA GLN A 357 4.06 7.50 -17.11
C GLN A 357 5.35 7.62 -16.28
N HIS A 358 5.55 8.76 -15.61
CA HIS A 358 6.73 9.06 -14.82
C HIS A 358 6.36 9.11 -13.34
N TRP A 359 6.04 7.96 -12.77
CA TRP A 359 5.44 7.83 -11.44
C TRP A 359 6.47 7.53 -10.35
N TRP A 360 7.32 8.50 -10.04
CA TRP A 360 8.34 8.39 -8.99
C TRP A 360 8.09 9.26 -7.74
N LYS A 361 6.91 9.82 -7.60
CA LYS A 361 6.55 10.56 -6.38
C LYS A 361 6.72 9.67 -5.14
N CYS A 362 7.01 10.29 -4.01
CA CYS A 362 7.11 9.63 -2.73
C CYS A 362 5.98 10.12 -1.83
N ASP A 363 5.06 9.23 -1.53
CA ASP A 363 4.10 9.38 -0.45
C ASP A 363 4.74 8.80 0.84
N LEU A 364 4.34 9.24 2.03
CA LEU A 364 5.03 8.83 3.26
C LEU A 364 4.73 7.38 3.64
N HIS A 365 3.52 6.89 3.35
CA HIS A 365 3.12 5.51 3.63
C HIS A 365 3.53 5.04 5.04
N PRO A 366 2.98 5.62 6.11
CA PRO A 366 3.41 5.32 7.46
C PRO A 366 3.04 3.90 7.90
N ARG A 367 3.90 3.30 8.73
CA ARG A 367 3.71 1.98 9.34
C ARG A 367 4.27 2.00 10.76
N CYS A 368 3.88 1.05 11.59
CA CYS A 368 4.47 0.90 12.91
C CYS A 368 4.75 -0.58 13.23
N ASP A 369 5.65 -0.79 14.18
CA ASP A 369 5.87 -2.10 14.76
C ASP A 369 4.65 -2.54 15.61
N ALA A 370 4.61 -3.79 16.02
CA ALA A 370 3.49 -4.37 16.75
C ALA A 370 3.21 -3.68 18.10
N THR A 371 4.20 -3.00 18.67
CA THR A 371 4.09 -2.26 19.95
C THR A 371 3.68 -0.80 19.76
N GLY A 372 3.72 -0.27 18.54
CA GLY A 372 3.51 1.15 18.23
C GLY A 372 4.65 2.05 18.72
N LEU A 373 5.80 1.47 19.12
CA LEU A 373 6.97 2.21 19.57
C LEU A 373 7.78 2.79 18.41
N TRP A 374 7.95 2.02 17.34
CA TRP A 374 8.63 2.46 16.14
C TRP A 374 7.61 2.79 15.04
N VAL A 375 7.75 3.98 14.46
CA VAL A 375 7.03 4.41 13.27
C VAL A 375 8.02 4.53 12.13
N SER A 376 7.74 3.90 11.00
CA SER A 376 8.51 4.06 9.77
C SER A 376 7.68 4.74 8.69
N PHE A 377 8.35 5.49 7.81
CA PHE A 377 7.73 6.12 6.65
C PHE A 377 8.78 6.38 5.56
N ASP A 378 8.35 6.44 4.31
CA ASP A 378 9.20 6.82 3.19
C ASP A 378 9.22 8.34 3.05
N SER A 379 10.37 8.94 2.72
CA SER A 379 10.48 10.39 2.56
C SER A 379 11.55 10.78 1.55
N VAL A 380 11.46 12.01 1.07
CA VAL A 380 12.42 12.60 0.10
C VAL A 380 12.98 13.93 0.58
N HIS A 381 12.82 14.26 1.86
CA HIS A 381 13.23 15.53 2.43
C HIS A 381 14.76 15.74 2.44
N THR A 382 15.53 14.67 2.39
CA THR A 382 17.00 14.69 2.28
C THR A 382 17.51 14.98 0.86
N GLY A 383 16.60 14.98 -0.13
CA GLY A 383 16.98 15.07 -1.56
C GLY A 383 17.14 13.71 -2.24
N THR A 384 17.05 12.63 -1.47
CA THR A 384 17.00 11.25 -1.95
C THR A 384 15.78 10.54 -1.39
N ARG A 385 15.34 9.44 -2.03
CA ARG A 385 14.28 8.61 -1.45
C ARG A 385 14.86 7.84 -0.27
N SER A 386 14.30 8.04 0.90
CA SER A 386 14.83 7.54 2.16
C SER A 386 13.77 6.85 2.99
N LEU A 387 14.13 5.73 3.61
CA LEU A 387 13.39 5.15 4.72
C LEU A 387 13.70 5.95 5.98
N CYS A 388 12.67 6.42 6.65
CA CYS A 388 12.75 7.11 7.94
C CYS A 388 12.14 6.23 9.04
N LEU A 389 12.83 6.16 10.19
CA LEU A 389 12.36 5.44 11.37
C LEU A 389 12.38 6.40 12.56
N MET A 390 11.25 6.54 13.24
CA MET A 390 11.07 7.42 14.40
C MET A 390 10.65 6.58 15.60
N LYS A 391 11.44 6.68 16.69
CA LYS A 391 11.10 6.03 17.96
C LYS A 391 10.22 6.98 18.77
N ARG A 392 8.99 6.58 19.01
CA ARG A 392 8.06 7.37 19.84
C ARG A 392 8.50 7.30 21.30
N VAL A 393 8.66 8.44 21.92
CA VAL A 393 8.84 8.54 23.37
C VAL A 393 7.46 8.53 24.03
N ASN A 394 7.18 7.55 24.89
CA ASN A 394 5.95 7.54 25.67
C ASN A 394 5.91 8.83 26.53
N ARG A 395 5.03 9.75 26.19
CA ARG A 395 4.79 10.98 26.96
C ARG A 395 3.89 10.72 28.19
N THR A 396 4.12 9.63 28.92
CA THR A 396 3.36 9.29 30.13
C THR A 396 4.06 9.72 31.41
N ASP A 397 5.03 10.66 31.34
CA ASP A 397 5.65 11.26 32.54
C ASP A 397 5.80 12.78 32.34
N GLY A 398 4.65 13.49 32.46
CA GLY A 398 4.61 14.95 32.51
C GLY A 398 3.41 15.44 33.31
#